data_9925516f4fd79f4febc12e538c60b91f
#
_entry.id   9925516f4fd79f4febc12e538c60b91f
#
_cell.length_a   1.000
_cell.length_b   1.000
_cell.length_c   1.000
_cell.angle_alpha   90.00
_cell.angle_beta   90.00
_cell.angle_gamma   90.00
#
_symmetry.space_group_name_H-M   'P 1'
#
loop_
_entity.id
_entity.type
_entity.pdbx_description
1 polymer ?
#
loop_
_entity_poly.entity_id
_entity_poly.type
_entity_poly.pdbx_seq_one_letter_code
_entity_poly.pdbx_strand_id
1 'polypeptide(L)'
;MAFYESVVITRPELTESQVESLINELTSIISTENGKVHSTESWGLRNLAYKINKNKKGHYFLINIDCNPSAIFEYERQMRINEDIIRFLTIKIDHISD
;
A
#
# COMPACT_ATOMS: atom_id res chain seq x y z
N MET A 1 -6.00 -15.23 11.65
CA MET A 1 -5.52 -14.10 10.85
C MET A 1 -4.67 -14.61 9.69
N ALA A 2 -4.51 -13.81 8.67
CA ALA A 2 -3.75 -14.18 7.49
C ALA A 2 -2.68 -13.13 7.18
N PHE A 3 -1.63 -13.55 6.49
CA PHE A 3 -0.55 -12.66 6.08
C PHE A 3 -0.76 -12.19 4.65
N TYR A 4 -0.49 -10.92 4.43
CA TYR A 4 -0.62 -10.29 3.12
C TYR A 4 0.59 -9.43 2.82
N GLU A 5 0.91 -9.35 1.54
CA GLU A 5 1.92 -8.44 1.03
C GLU A 5 1.23 -7.48 0.07
N SER A 6 1.36 -6.19 0.33
CA SER A 6 0.70 -5.16 -0.46
C SER A 6 1.74 -4.24 -1.09
N VAL A 7 1.71 -4.16 -2.41
CA VAL A 7 2.52 -3.20 -3.17
C VAL A 7 1.60 -2.05 -3.55
N VAL A 8 2.02 -0.83 -3.23
CA VAL A 8 1.22 0.37 -3.52
C VAL A 8 2.05 1.35 -4.33
N ILE A 9 1.45 1.91 -5.36
CA ILE A 9 2.08 2.91 -6.22
C ILE A 9 1.26 4.18 -6.18
N THR A 10 1.88 5.29 -5.77
CA THR A 10 1.21 6.59 -5.74
C THR A 10 1.61 7.41 -6.94
N ARG A 11 0.84 8.47 -7.22
CA ARG A 11 1.18 9.43 -8.26
C ARG A 11 2.51 10.13 -7.91
N PRO A 12 3.30 10.49 -8.94
CA PRO A 12 4.66 11.00 -8.69
C PRO A 12 4.73 12.41 -8.12
N GLU A 13 3.64 13.18 -8.21
CA GLU A 13 3.61 14.57 -7.74
C GLU A 13 3.63 14.72 -6.21
N LEU A 14 3.35 13.62 -5.48
CA LEU A 14 3.37 13.69 -4.02
C LEU A 14 4.78 13.95 -3.50
N THR A 15 4.88 14.80 -2.47
CA THR A 15 6.12 15.00 -1.74
C THR A 15 6.37 13.80 -0.83
N GLU A 16 7.59 13.65 -0.33
CA GLU A 16 7.91 12.58 0.63
C GLU A 16 7.02 12.65 1.87
N SER A 17 6.73 13.85 2.35
CA SER A 17 5.85 14.06 3.49
C SER A 17 4.43 13.59 3.20
N GLN A 18 3.94 13.86 2.01
CA GLN A 18 2.60 13.42 1.59
C GLN A 18 2.53 11.90 1.45
N VAL A 19 3.57 11.28 0.90
CA VAL A 19 3.66 9.81 0.78
C VAL A 19 3.66 9.17 2.17
N GLU A 20 4.43 9.72 3.08
CA GLU A 20 4.50 9.22 4.46
C GLU A 20 3.15 9.32 5.16
N SER A 21 2.45 10.44 5.00
CA SER A 21 1.10 10.62 5.54
C SER A 21 0.12 9.61 4.96
N LEU A 22 0.23 9.33 3.68
CA LEU A 22 -0.63 8.36 3.01
C LEU A 22 -0.38 6.95 3.55
N ILE A 23 0.89 6.57 3.73
CA ILE A 23 1.24 5.27 4.32
C ILE A 23 0.65 5.16 5.73
N ASN A 24 0.76 6.22 6.52
CA ASN A 24 0.21 6.23 7.88
C ASN A 24 -1.31 6.06 7.89
N GLU A 25 -2.01 6.68 6.95
CA GLU A 25 -3.45 6.47 6.80
C GLU A 25 -3.79 5.02 6.48
N LEU A 26 -3.07 4.42 5.54
CA LEU A 26 -3.30 3.04 5.13
C LEU A 26 -3.03 2.06 6.27
N THR A 27 -1.93 2.25 6.99
CA THR A 27 -1.58 1.36 8.11
C THR A 27 -2.56 1.52 9.26
N SER A 28 -3.11 2.71 9.47
CA SER A 28 -4.11 2.93 10.52
C SER A 28 -5.42 2.20 10.25
N ILE A 29 -5.78 2.00 9.00
CA ILE A 29 -6.96 1.20 8.64
C ILE A 29 -6.79 -0.23 9.15
N ILE A 30 -5.62 -0.81 8.96
CA ILE A 30 -5.31 -2.16 9.41
C ILE A 30 -5.36 -2.23 10.95
N SER A 31 -4.76 -1.24 11.63
CA SER A 31 -4.76 -1.20 13.09
C SER A 31 -6.17 -1.05 13.67
N THR A 32 -7.00 -0.21 13.05
CA THR A 32 -8.39 0.00 13.48
C THR A 32 -9.20 -1.29 13.40
N GLU A 33 -8.88 -2.15 12.44
CA GLU A 33 -9.55 -3.44 12.25
C GLU A 33 -8.85 -4.58 13.00
N ASN A 34 -8.09 -4.24 14.03
CA ASN A 34 -7.36 -5.18 14.89
C ASN A 34 -6.29 -6.01 14.17
N GLY A 35 -5.80 -5.50 13.06
CA GLY A 35 -4.68 -6.09 12.35
C GLY A 35 -3.36 -5.50 12.80
N LYS A 36 -2.29 -6.04 12.26
CA LYS A 36 -0.94 -5.61 12.56
C LYS A 36 -0.17 -5.39 11.25
N VAL A 37 0.54 -4.28 11.18
CA VAL A 37 1.49 -4.01 10.10
C VAL A 37 2.88 -4.42 10.58
N HIS A 38 3.47 -5.42 9.93
CA HIS A 38 4.81 -5.91 10.29
C HIS A 38 5.89 -4.97 9.82
N SER A 39 5.77 -4.45 8.60
CA SER A 39 6.77 -3.57 8.06
C SER A 39 6.22 -2.76 6.90
N THR A 40 6.81 -1.59 6.69
CA THR A 40 6.60 -0.78 5.50
C THR A 40 7.98 -0.51 4.91
N GLU A 41 8.08 -0.64 3.60
CA GLU A 41 9.35 -0.43 2.90
C GLU A 41 9.10 0.51 1.74
N SER A 42 9.80 1.65 1.73
CA SER A 42 9.71 2.60 0.64
C SER A 42 10.81 2.31 -0.39
N TRP A 43 10.38 2.13 -1.64
CA TRP A 43 11.33 1.92 -2.73
C TRP A 43 11.61 3.23 -3.50
N GLY A 44 10.96 4.31 -3.09
CA GLY A 44 11.16 5.62 -3.69
C GLY A 44 10.43 5.80 -5.00
N LEU A 45 10.79 6.90 -5.68
CA LEU A 45 10.22 7.22 -6.99
C LEU A 45 10.88 6.35 -8.06
N ARG A 46 10.06 5.63 -8.81
CA ARG A 46 10.54 4.70 -9.83
C ARG A 46 9.79 4.87 -11.14
N ASN A 47 10.45 4.53 -12.24
CA ASN A 47 9.83 4.48 -13.55
C ASN A 47 8.88 3.29 -13.62
N LEU A 48 7.71 3.50 -14.19
CA LEU A 48 6.77 2.43 -14.46
C LEU A 48 7.16 1.72 -15.75
N ALA A 49 6.93 0.40 -15.81
CA ALA A 49 7.23 -0.39 -17.02
C ALA A 49 6.43 0.12 -18.23
N TYR A 50 5.22 0.61 -17.97
CA TYR A 50 4.36 1.29 -18.94
C TYR A 50 3.48 2.28 -18.18
N LYS A 51 2.92 3.24 -18.89
CA LYS A 51 2.09 4.28 -18.28
C LYS A 51 0.86 3.70 -17.59
N ILE A 52 0.59 4.20 -16.39
CA ILE A 52 -0.64 3.92 -15.66
C ILE A 52 -1.34 5.26 -15.45
N ASN A 53 -2.56 5.42 -15.95
CA ASN A 53 -3.32 6.68 -15.87
C ASN A 53 -2.49 7.88 -16.30
N LYS A 54 -1.73 7.74 -17.42
CA LYS A 54 -0.84 8.76 -17.99
C LYS A 54 0.41 9.05 -17.15
N ASN A 55 0.61 8.36 -16.03
CA ASN A 55 1.81 8.52 -15.21
C ASN A 55 2.92 7.61 -15.72
N LYS A 56 4.13 8.14 -15.81
CA LYS A 56 5.34 7.40 -16.21
C LYS A 56 6.14 6.95 -15.01
N LYS A 57 5.91 7.57 -13.85
CA LYS A 57 6.61 7.30 -12.60
C LYS A 57 5.61 7.21 -11.46
N GLY A 58 6.05 6.63 -10.36
CA GLY A 58 5.27 6.59 -9.13
C GLY A 58 6.15 6.26 -7.95
N HIS A 59 5.67 6.60 -6.78
CA HIS A 59 6.33 6.20 -5.53
C HIS A 59 5.86 4.79 -5.19
N TYR A 60 6.82 3.87 -5.00
CA TYR A 60 6.56 2.48 -4.67
C TYR A 60 6.80 2.23 -3.20
N PHE A 61 5.91 1.47 -2.57
CA PHE A 61 6.19 0.92 -1.24
C PHE A 61 5.51 -0.43 -1.06
N LEU A 62 6.11 -1.21 -0.17
CA LEU A 62 5.68 -2.55 0.16
C LEU A 62 5.26 -2.59 1.63
N ILE A 63 4.09 -3.15 1.90
CA ILE A 63 3.56 -3.25 3.26
C ILE A 63 3.27 -4.72 3.55
N ASN A 64 3.83 -5.25 4.63
CA ASN A 64 3.55 -6.60 5.11
C ASN A 64 2.57 -6.53 6.26
N ILE A 65 1.47 -7.27 6.15
CA ILE A 65 0.29 -7.14 7.00
C ILE A 65 -0.13 -8.49 7.54
N ASP A 66 -0.56 -8.50 8.80
CA ASP A 66 -1.20 -9.65 9.45
C ASP A 66 -2.58 -9.21 9.92
N CYS A 67 -3.63 -9.71 9.29
CA CYS A 67 -4.99 -9.30 9.65
C CYS A 67 -6.03 -10.28 9.13
N ASN A 68 -7.29 -10.04 9.49
CA ASN A 68 -8.42 -10.77 8.97
C ASN A 68 -8.76 -10.29 7.55
N PRO A 69 -9.38 -11.13 6.72
CA PRO A 69 -9.80 -10.72 5.37
C PRO A 69 -10.71 -9.49 5.34
N SER A 70 -11.51 -9.27 6.39
CA SER A 70 -12.37 -8.09 6.48
C SER A 70 -11.56 -6.80 6.55
N ALA A 71 -10.41 -6.82 7.22
CA ALA A 71 -9.51 -5.67 7.29
C ALA A 71 -8.89 -5.37 5.92
N ILE A 72 -8.48 -6.41 5.20
CA ILE A 72 -7.93 -6.26 3.85
C ILE A 72 -9.00 -5.70 2.91
N PHE A 73 -10.24 -6.17 3.03
CA PHE A 73 -11.34 -5.66 2.21
C PHE A 73 -11.51 -4.14 2.39
N GLU A 74 -11.51 -3.66 3.63
CA GLU A 74 -11.63 -2.23 3.92
C GLU A 74 -10.40 -1.45 3.45
N TYR A 75 -9.22 -1.99 3.66
CA TYR A 75 -7.96 -1.42 3.21
C TYR A 75 -7.95 -1.21 1.69
N GLU A 76 -8.33 -2.24 0.93
CA GLU A 76 -8.39 -2.13 -0.53
C GLU A 76 -9.49 -1.18 -0.99
N ARG A 77 -10.63 -1.15 -0.29
CA ARG A 77 -11.72 -0.22 -0.60
C ARG A 77 -11.24 1.22 -0.48
N GLN A 78 -10.52 1.53 0.59
CA GLN A 78 -9.97 2.87 0.79
C GLN A 78 -8.94 3.23 -0.28
N MET A 79 -8.13 2.26 -0.70
CA MET A 79 -7.16 2.50 -1.77
C MET A 79 -7.83 2.77 -3.11
N ARG A 80 -8.93 2.08 -3.41
CA ARG A 80 -9.64 2.29 -4.69
C ARG A 80 -10.22 3.69 -4.82
N ILE A 81 -10.66 4.29 -3.73
CA ILE A 81 -11.25 5.62 -3.76
C ILE A 81 -10.24 6.75 -3.55
N ASN A 82 -8.99 6.41 -3.27
CA ASN A 82 -7.94 7.40 -3.02
C ASN A 82 -7.28 7.82 -4.34
N GLU A 83 -7.44 9.08 -4.71
CA GLU A 83 -6.94 9.62 -5.97
C GLU A 83 -5.40 9.65 -6.05
N ASP A 84 -4.73 9.61 -4.90
CA ASP A 84 -3.26 9.62 -4.85
C ASP A 84 -2.65 8.25 -5.16
N ILE A 85 -3.45 7.19 -5.13
CA ILE A 85 -2.99 5.84 -5.43
C ILE A 85 -3.36 5.51 -6.86
N ILE A 86 -2.35 5.23 -7.70
CA ILE A 86 -2.58 4.91 -9.11
C ILE A 86 -2.70 3.41 -9.35
N ARG A 87 -2.10 2.61 -8.48
CA ARG A 87 -2.20 1.15 -8.57
C ARG A 87 -1.84 0.51 -7.24
N PHE A 88 -2.44 -0.63 -6.95
CA PHE A 88 -2.04 -1.45 -5.82
C PHE A 88 -2.27 -2.92 -6.15
N LEU A 89 -1.51 -3.79 -5.47
CA LEU A 89 -1.67 -5.23 -5.57
C LEU A 89 -1.45 -5.81 -4.18
N THR A 90 -2.46 -6.52 -3.66
CA THR A 90 -2.37 -7.20 -2.38
C THR A 90 -2.51 -8.69 -2.60
N ILE A 91 -1.55 -9.47 -2.14
CA ILE A 91 -1.56 -10.91 -2.26
C ILE A 91 -1.46 -11.56 -0.88
N LYS A 92 -2.15 -12.68 -0.73
CA LYS A 92 -2.05 -13.49 0.48
C LYS A 92 -0.79 -14.33 0.39
N ILE A 93 -0.05 -14.37 1.49
CA ILE A 93 1.21 -15.13 1.56
C ILE A 93 1.15 -16.09 2.76
N ASP A 94 1.99 -17.12 2.74
CA ASP A 94 2.00 -18.13 3.79
C ASP A 94 2.66 -17.63 5.07
N HIS A 95 3.71 -16.81 4.92
CA HIS A 95 4.44 -16.25 6.05
C HIS A 95 5.15 -14.97 5.61
N ILE A 96 5.50 -14.16 6.59
CA ILE A 96 6.22 -12.91 6.33
C ILE A 96 7.71 -13.16 6.53
N SER A 97 8.49 -12.85 5.49
CA SER A 97 9.96 -12.96 5.56
C SER A 97 10.53 -11.82 6.39
N ASP A 98 11.50 -12.13 7.22
CA ASP A 98 12.22 -11.12 8.01
C ASP A 98 13.36 -10.49 7.21
#